data_36ddf4067cb5666a7b76d7e7390c5ce5
#
_entry.id   36ddf4067cb5666a7b76d7e7390c5ce5
#
_cell.length_a   1.000
_cell.length_b   1.000
_cell.length_c   1.000
_cell.angle_alpha   90.00
_cell.angle_beta   90.00
_cell.angle_gamma   90.00
#
_symmetry.space_group_name_H-M   'P 1'
#
loop_
_entity.id
_entity.type
_entity.pdbx_description
1 polymer ?
#
loop_
_entity_poly.entity_id
_entity_poly.type
_entity_poly.pdbx_seq_one_letter_code
_entity_poly.pdbx_strand_id
1 'polypeptide(L)'
;MSGVFNFIIGILIGFGAILPGVSSGVFCVIFGIYEKLVNSVLNLFKDFKKNFAFLFPIGLGAFFGIVLFGNVIKYFFNTFKFQACYAFIGLILGTVPALFKQANFDKCIQLKKLLPLIISFSVGVLLIVFENHFYFTNIVLAFIYNPFYLVFAGFIMSIGIVVPGVSNTIILMCLGVYSEYISAIASVNLRLLVPLAIGVFLGSIV
;
A
#
# COMPACT_ATOMS: atom_id res chain seq x y z
N MET A 1 -25.95 -2.81 8.04
CA MET A 1 -24.87 -3.80 8.23
C MET A 1 -24.47 -3.73 9.69
N SER A 2 -24.31 -4.87 10.37
CA SER A 2 -23.93 -4.89 11.79
C SER A 2 -22.51 -4.37 11.97
N GLY A 3 -22.20 -3.75 13.11
CA GLY A 3 -20.85 -3.27 13.41
C GLY A 3 -19.80 -4.37 13.34
N VAL A 4 -20.16 -5.61 13.69
CA VAL A 4 -19.33 -6.80 13.59
C VAL A 4 -18.94 -7.11 12.13
N PHE A 5 -19.88 -7.03 11.20
CA PHE A 5 -19.62 -7.26 9.79
C PHE A 5 -18.66 -6.21 9.22
N ASN A 6 -18.86 -4.94 9.57
CA ASN A 6 -17.95 -3.86 9.19
C ASN A 6 -16.55 -4.05 9.77
N PHE A 7 -16.43 -4.57 10.99
CA PHE A 7 -15.14 -4.88 11.61
C PHE A 7 -14.41 -6.01 10.86
N ILE A 8 -15.11 -7.10 10.49
CA ILE A 8 -14.53 -8.20 9.71
C ILE A 8 -14.05 -7.71 8.34
N ILE A 9 -14.87 -6.91 7.64
CA ILE A 9 -14.43 -6.29 6.37
C ILE A 9 -13.21 -5.41 6.59
N GLY A 10 -13.18 -4.66 7.68
CA GLY A 10 -12.02 -3.87 8.07
C GLY A 10 -10.75 -4.71 8.16
N ILE A 11 -10.79 -5.89 8.81
CA ILE A 11 -9.65 -6.80 8.91
C ILE A 11 -9.13 -7.20 7.52
N LEU A 12 -10.03 -7.53 6.59
CA LEU A 12 -9.65 -7.90 5.21
C LEU A 12 -9.09 -6.71 4.42
N ILE A 13 -9.62 -5.51 4.63
CA ILE A 13 -9.06 -4.27 4.06
C ILE A 13 -7.64 -4.04 4.59
N GLY A 14 -7.43 -4.19 5.89
CA GLY A 14 -6.10 -4.06 6.52
C GLY A 14 -5.11 -5.09 5.99
N PHE A 15 -5.54 -6.34 5.80
CA PHE A 15 -4.73 -7.38 5.16
C PHE A 15 -4.31 -6.98 3.74
N GLY A 16 -5.28 -6.51 2.91
CA GLY A 16 -4.98 -6.05 1.55
C GLY A 16 -4.09 -4.82 1.49
N ALA A 17 -4.09 -3.99 2.55
CA ALA A 17 -3.27 -2.79 2.59
C ALA A 17 -1.76 -3.06 2.75
N ILE A 18 -1.39 -4.22 3.28
CA ILE A 18 0.02 -4.59 3.52
C ILE A 18 0.55 -5.64 2.54
N LEU A 19 -0.33 -6.37 1.84
CA LEU A 19 0.11 -7.35 0.84
C LEU A 19 0.48 -6.68 -0.48
N PRO A 20 1.69 -6.96 -1.02
CA PRO A 20 2.04 -6.50 -2.35
C PRO A 20 1.18 -7.18 -3.41
N GLY A 21 0.72 -6.39 -4.38
CA GLY A 21 -0.15 -6.90 -5.47
C GLY A 21 -1.63 -7.02 -5.10
N VAL A 22 -2.01 -6.83 -3.84
CA VAL A 22 -3.41 -6.82 -3.41
C VAL A 22 -3.81 -5.40 -3.02
N SER A 23 -4.87 -4.89 -3.63
CA SER A 23 -5.39 -3.55 -3.31
C SER A 23 -6.51 -3.65 -2.27
N SER A 24 -6.38 -2.91 -1.17
CA SER A 24 -7.45 -2.76 -0.16
C SER A 24 -8.76 -2.26 -0.78
N GLY A 25 -8.67 -1.44 -1.82
CA GLY A 25 -9.83 -0.96 -2.57
C GLY A 25 -10.63 -2.06 -3.25
N VAL A 26 -9.97 -3.12 -3.70
CA VAL A 26 -10.65 -4.29 -4.30
C VAL A 26 -11.56 -4.98 -3.29
N PHE A 27 -11.13 -5.13 -2.04
CA PHE A 27 -12.00 -5.65 -0.98
C PHE A 27 -13.21 -4.74 -0.75
N CYS A 28 -13.03 -3.42 -0.76
CA CYS A 28 -14.15 -2.48 -0.63
C CYS A 28 -15.17 -2.64 -1.75
N VAL A 29 -14.73 -2.89 -2.99
CA VAL A 29 -15.60 -3.13 -4.15
C VAL A 29 -16.30 -4.49 -4.04
N ILE A 30 -15.56 -5.57 -3.74
CA ILE A 30 -16.13 -6.93 -3.59
C ILE A 30 -17.24 -6.95 -2.54
N PHE A 31 -17.03 -6.27 -1.40
CA PHE A 31 -18.04 -6.19 -0.35
C PHE A 31 -19.11 -5.11 -0.57
N GLY A 32 -19.05 -4.38 -1.69
CA GLY A 32 -20.04 -3.35 -2.05
C GLY A 32 -20.07 -2.15 -1.10
N ILE A 33 -18.96 -1.88 -0.40
CA ILE A 33 -18.88 -0.77 0.57
C ILE A 33 -18.10 0.44 0.05
N TYR A 34 -17.48 0.33 -1.13
CA TYR A 34 -16.55 1.35 -1.65
C TYR A 34 -17.18 2.75 -1.72
N GLU A 35 -18.31 2.90 -2.40
CA GLU A 35 -19.01 4.19 -2.52
C GLU A 35 -19.42 4.76 -1.16
N LYS A 36 -19.96 3.89 -0.29
CA LYS A 36 -20.38 4.29 1.04
C LYS A 36 -19.17 4.72 1.90
N LEU A 37 -18.04 4.04 1.78
CA LEU A 37 -16.81 4.37 2.48
C LEU A 37 -16.29 5.74 2.03
N VAL A 38 -16.17 5.96 0.73
CA VAL A 38 -15.73 7.24 0.16
C VAL A 38 -16.66 8.37 0.59
N ASN A 39 -17.97 8.18 0.43
CA ASN A 39 -18.98 9.17 0.83
C ASN A 39 -18.96 9.48 2.34
N SER A 40 -18.73 8.46 3.18
CA SER A 40 -18.66 8.65 4.64
C SER A 40 -17.40 9.38 5.06
N VAL A 41 -16.29 9.21 4.35
CA VAL A 41 -15.05 9.96 4.58
C VAL A 41 -15.20 11.41 4.14
N LEU A 42 -15.68 11.65 2.91
CA LEU A 42 -15.85 13.00 2.35
C LEU A 42 -16.87 13.85 3.13
N ASN A 43 -17.92 13.21 3.65
CA ASN A 43 -18.98 13.88 4.39
C ASN A 43 -18.93 13.61 5.90
N LEU A 44 -17.74 13.29 6.44
CA LEU A 44 -17.58 12.93 7.85
C LEU A 44 -18.21 13.96 8.80
N PHE A 45 -18.02 15.23 8.51
CA PHE A 45 -18.50 16.34 9.36
C PHE A 45 -19.96 16.73 9.11
N LYS A 46 -20.57 16.33 7.98
CA LYS A 46 -21.97 16.64 7.70
C LYS A 46 -22.94 15.80 8.56
N ASP A 47 -22.65 14.49 8.65
CA ASP A 47 -23.43 13.51 9.42
C ASP A 47 -22.49 12.72 10.32
N PHE A 48 -21.76 13.42 11.22
CA PHE A 48 -20.67 12.85 12.00
C PHE A 48 -21.05 11.55 12.72
N LYS A 49 -22.18 11.54 13.43
CA LYS A 49 -22.61 10.38 14.22
C LYS A 49 -22.84 9.13 13.37
N LYS A 50 -23.48 9.30 12.22
CA LYS A 50 -23.79 8.21 11.28
C LYS A 50 -22.55 7.70 10.55
N ASN A 51 -21.74 8.63 10.03
CA ASN A 51 -20.53 8.31 9.28
C ASN A 51 -19.44 7.72 10.18
N PHE A 52 -19.27 8.27 11.38
CA PHE A 52 -18.35 7.73 12.38
C PHE A 52 -18.74 6.33 12.84
N ALA A 53 -20.02 6.08 13.13
CA ALA A 53 -20.51 4.75 13.51
C ALA A 53 -20.32 3.69 12.42
N PHE A 54 -20.24 4.10 11.15
CA PHE A 54 -19.92 3.22 10.03
C PHE A 54 -18.41 3.02 9.87
N LEU A 55 -17.63 4.10 9.91
CA LEU A 55 -16.17 4.08 9.67
C LEU A 55 -15.37 3.50 10.84
N PHE A 56 -15.82 3.74 12.07
CA PHE A 56 -15.08 3.33 13.27
C PHE A 56 -14.83 1.81 13.35
N PRO A 57 -15.83 0.92 13.17
CA PRO A 57 -15.57 -0.51 13.19
C PRO A 57 -14.71 -0.98 12.01
N ILE A 58 -14.82 -0.34 10.83
CA ILE A 58 -13.95 -0.63 9.68
C ILE A 58 -12.50 -0.22 10.00
N GLY A 59 -12.30 0.97 10.54
CA GLY A 59 -10.97 1.47 10.92
C GLY A 59 -10.31 0.61 12.00
N LEU A 60 -11.06 0.24 13.03
CA LEU A 60 -10.58 -0.70 14.06
C LEU A 60 -10.21 -2.06 13.45
N GLY A 61 -11.09 -2.62 12.61
CA GLY A 61 -10.82 -3.88 11.93
C GLY A 61 -9.57 -3.78 11.05
N ALA A 62 -9.41 -2.69 10.29
CA ALA A 62 -8.23 -2.47 9.45
C ALA A 62 -6.94 -2.38 10.29
N PHE A 63 -6.98 -1.67 11.41
CA PHE A 63 -5.86 -1.61 12.34
C PHE A 63 -5.48 -3.02 12.85
N PHE A 64 -6.45 -3.79 13.35
CA PHE A 64 -6.20 -5.16 13.79
C PHE A 64 -5.70 -6.07 12.66
N GLY A 65 -6.28 -5.96 11.46
CA GLY A 65 -5.84 -6.68 10.27
C GLY A 65 -4.40 -6.38 9.91
N ILE A 66 -4.04 -5.11 9.87
CA ILE A 66 -2.67 -4.65 9.58
C ILE A 66 -1.68 -5.20 10.62
N VAL A 67 -1.96 -5.06 11.91
CA VAL A 67 -1.07 -5.53 12.98
C VAL A 67 -0.95 -7.05 12.98
N LEU A 68 -2.06 -7.77 12.88
CA LEU A 68 -2.08 -9.24 12.88
C LEU A 68 -1.29 -9.79 11.70
N PHE A 69 -1.64 -9.38 10.49
CA PHE A 69 -0.99 -9.89 9.27
C PHE A 69 0.41 -9.30 9.08
N GLY A 70 0.68 -8.09 9.58
CA GLY A 70 2.03 -7.53 9.64
C GLY A 70 2.99 -8.42 10.43
N ASN A 71 2.55 -8.93 11.59
CA ASN A 71 3.34 -9.89 12.38
C ASN A 71 3.55 -11.22 11.63
N VAL A 72 2.52 -11.73 10.95
CA VAL A 72 2.63 -12.93 10.11
C VAL A 72 3.64 -12.73 9.00
N ILE A 73 3.56 -11.63 8.26
CA ILE A 73 4.49 -11.31 7.16
C ILE A 73 5.92 -11.15 7.70
N LYS A 74 6.09 -10.43 8.81
CA LYS A 74 7.39 -10.27 9.48
C LYS A 74 8.00 -11.62 9.87
N TYR A 75 7.19 -12.53 10.43
CA TYR A 75 7.63 -13.88 10.75
C TYR A 75 8.11 -14.65 9.52
N PHE A 76 7.34 -14.59 8.42
CA PHE A 76 7.72 -15.22 7.15
C PHE A 76 9.00 -14.64 6.57
N PHE A 77 9.20 -13.33 6.61
CA PHE A 77 10.44 -12.70 6.15
C PHE A 77 11.66 -13.10 6.99
N ASN A 78 11.49 -13.26 8.29
CA ASN A 78 12.60 -13.64 9.17
C ASN A 78 12.95 -15.13 9.08
N THR A 79 11.95 -16.01 8.90
CA THR A 79 12.14 -17.46 8.95
C THR A 79 12.28 -18.07 7.55
N PHE A 80 11.51 -17.56 6.56
CA PHE A 80 11.39 -18.10 5.21
C PHE A 80 11.56 -17.02 4.13
N LYS A 81 12.67 -16.26 4.23
CA LYS A 81 12.91 -15.08 3.40
C LYS A 81 12.71 -15.33 1.89
N PHE A 82 13.32 -16.38 1.36
CA PHE A 82 13.23 -16.70 -0.07
C PHE A 82 11.81 -17.08 -0.50
N GLN A 83 11.13 -17.91 0.30
CA GLN A 83 9.76 -18.35 0.01
C GLN A 83 8.79 -17.15 0.06
N ALA A 84 8.97 -16.25 1.03
CA ALA A 84 8.18 -15.02 1.14
C ALA A 84 8.40 -14.12 -0.11
N CYS A 85 9.65 -13.95 -0.54
CA CYS A 85 9.96 -13.19 -1.76
C CYS A 85 9.31 -13.82 -3.00
N TYR A 86 9.42 -15.15 -3.18
CA TYR A 86 8.78 -15.84 -4.32
C TYR A 86 7.26 -15.75 -4.27
N ALA A 87 6.65 -15.86 -3.09
CA ALA A 87 5.21 -15.68 -2.93
C ALA A 87 4.78 -14.26 -3.34
N PHE A 88 5.53 -13.23 -2.96
CA PHE A 88 5.24 -11.85 -3.34
C PHE A 88 5.43 -11.59 -4.83
N ILE A 89 6.49 -12.14 -5.43
CA ILE A 89 6.66 -12.10 -6.89
C ILE A 89 5.46 -12.75 -7.58
N GLY A 90 5.02 -13.92 -7.09
CA GLY A 90 3.85 -14.60 -7.63
C GLY A 90 2.55 -13.78 -7.51
N LEU A 91 2.32 -13.12 -6.37
CA LEU A 91 1.18 -12.22 -6.17
C LEU A 91 1.22 -11.04 -7.15
N ILE A 92 2.38 -10.39 -7.30
CA ILE A 92 2.55 -9.26 -8.23
C ILE A 92 2.32 -9.73 -9.67
N LEU A 93 2.93 -10.84 -10.10
CA LEU A 93 2.74 -11.39 -11.44
C LEU A 93 1.29 -11.81 -11.67
N GLY A 94 0.60 -12.33 -10.66
CA GLY A 94 -0.81 -12.69 -10.73
C GLY A 94 -1.74 -11.49 -10.98
N THR A 95 -1.32 -10.26 -10.66
CA THR A 95 -2.10 -9.04 -10.96
C THR A 95 -1.92 -8.55 -12.40
N VAL A 96 -0.85 -8.96 -13.08
CA VAL A 96 -0.51 -8.48 -14.43
C VAL A 96 -1.65 -8.67 -15.44
N PRO A 97 -2.32 -9.85 -15.54
CA PRO A 97 -3.44 -10.02 -16.47
C PRO A 97 -4.59 -9.04 -16.23
N ALA A 98 -4.91 -8.78 -14.96
CA ALA A 98 -5.95 -7.83 -14.59
C ALA A 98 -5.58 -6.39 -14.99
N LEU A 99 -4.32 -6.00 -14.81
CA LEU A 99 -3.81 -4.69 -15.23
C LEU A 99 -3.85 -4.52 -16.74
N PHE A 100 -3.47 -5.55 -17.52
CA PHE A 100 -3.58 -5.51 -18.99
C PHE A 100 -5.04 -5.33 -19.45
N LYS A 101 -5.98 -6.05 -18.82
CA LYS A 101 -7.40 -5.90 -19.11
C LYS A 101 -7.91 -4.50 -18.77
N GLN A 102 -7.52 -3.95 -17.63
CA GLN A 102 -7.92 -2.59 -17.21
C GLN A 102 -7.33 -1.51 -18.12
N ALA A 103 -6.11 -1.71 -18.64
CA ALA A 103 -5.45 -0.80 -19.57
C ALA A 103 -6.02 -0.85 -20.99
N ASN A 104 -7.05 -1.68 -21.28
CA ASN A 104 -7.65 -1.87 -22.60
C ASN A 104 -6.61 -2.19 -23.70
N PHE A 105 -5.61 -3.02 -23.37
CA PHE A 105 -4.60 -3.44 -24.35
C PHE A 105 -5.17 -4.33 -25.45
N ASP A 106 -6.38 -4.88 -25.27
CA ASP A 106 -7.01 -5.82 -26.21
C ASP A 106 -7.39 -5.21 -27.59
N LYS A 107 -7.39 -3.88 -27.72
CA LYS A 107 -7.89 -3.24 -28.96
C LYS A 107 -6.83 -2.68 -29.91
N CYS A 108 -5.64 -2.39 -29.45
CA CYS A 108 -4.45 -2.05 -30.27
C CYS A 108 -3.26 -1.77 -29.36
N ILE A 109 -2.15 -2.43 -29.61
CA ILE A 109 -0.87 -2.09 -28.99
C ILE A 109 -0.37 -0.79 -29.62
N GLN A 110 -0.82 0.34 -29.11
CA GLN A 110 -0.31 1.64 -29.55
C GLN A 110 1.02 1.92 -28.85
N LEU A 111 2.03 2.28 -29.62
CA LEU A 111 3.38 2.63 -29.09
C LEU A 111 3.30 3.65 -27.96
N LYS A 112 2.33 4.59 -28.02
CA LYS A 112 2.08 5.59 -26.97
C LYS A 112 1.68 4.99 -25.63
N LYS A 113 1.05 3.80 -25.59
CA LYS A 113 0.67 3.10 -24.35
C LYS A 113 1.82 2.26 -23.78
N LEU A 114 2.76 1.85 -24.62
CA LEU A 114 3.97 1.12 -24.21
C LEU A 114 5.03 2.04 -23.62
N LEU A 115 5.04 3.30 -24.02
CA LEU A 115 6.06 4.26 -23.60
C LEU A 115 6.13 4.46 -22.08
N PRO A 116 5.03 4.66 -21.33
CA PRO A 116 5.06 4.72 -19.87
C PRO A 116 5.55 3.42 -19.21
N LEU A 117 5.19 2.27 -19.80
CA LEU A 117 5.63 0.97 -19.30
C LEU A 117 7.14 0.78 -19.49
N ILE A 118 7.68 1.15 -20.64
CA ILE A 118 9.14 1.08 -20.90
C ILE A 118 9.88 2.05 -20.01
N ILE A 119 9.37 3.28 -19.84
CA ILE A 119 10.01 4.27 -18.95
C ILE A 119 10.04 3.77 -17.51
N SER A 120 8.91 3.31 -16.97
CA SER A 120 8.84 2.83 -15.58
C SER A 120 9.70 1.58 -15.36
N PHE A 121 9.74 0.67 -16.34
CA PHE A 121 10.61 -0.50 -16.29
C PHE A 121 12.09 -0.09 -16.33
N SER A 122 12.47 0.83 -17.22
CA SER A 122 13.84 1.34 -17.32
C SER A 122 14.28 2.05 -16.05
N VAL A 123 13.40 2.86 -15.45
CA VAL A 123 13.67 3.50 -14.15
C VAL A 123 13.86 2.46 -13.06
N GLY A 124 13.02 1.42 -12.99
CA GLY A 124 13.16 0.32 -12.03
C GLY A 124 14.50 -0.42 -12.18
N VAL A 125 14.90 -0.75 -13.41
CA VAL A 125 16.18 -1.39 -13.70
C VAL A 125 17.35 -0.47 -13.33
N LEU A 126 17.28 0.82 -13.68
CA LEU A 126 18.31 1.80 -13.31
C LEU A 126 18.47 1.88 -11.79
N LEU A 127 17.38 1.92 -11.02
CA LEU A 127 17.44 1.94 -9.56
C LEU A 127 18.15 0.71 -9.00
N ILE A 128 17.87 -0.50 -9.52
CA ILE A 128 18.53 -1.74 -9.10
C ILE A 128 20.02 -1.72 -9.45
N VAL A 129 20.40 -1.23 -10.64
CA VAL A 129 21.80 -1.13 -11.06
C VAL A 129 22.54 -0.11 -10.20
N PHE A 130 21.92 1.03 -9.90
CA PHE A 130 22.49 2.02 -9.00
C PHE A 130 22.66 1.48 -7.57
N GLU A 131 21.72 0.72 -7.05
CA GLU A 131 21.80 0.08 -5.73
C GLU A 131 23.02 -0.87 -5.64
N ASN A 132 23.30 -1.65 -6.68
CA ASN A 132 24.44 -2.56 -6.73
C ASN A 132 25.80 -1.86 -6.89
N HIS A 133 25.84 -0.68 -7.54
CA HIS A 133 27.10 0.02 -7.83
C HIS A 133 27.56 0.97 -6.70
N PHE A 134 26.62 1.54 -6.01
CA PHE A 134 26.91 2.45 -4.90
C PHE A 134 26.48 1.76 -3.62
N TYR A 135 27.27 1.20 -2.78
CA TYR A 135 26.98 0.69 -1.44
C TYR A 135 25.82 1.43 -0.73
N PHE A 136 24.68 1.50 -1.43
CA PHE A 136 23.52 2.30 -1.09
C PHE A 136 22.85 1.77 0.18
N THR A 137 23.14 0.50 0.56
CA THR A 137 22.54 -0.16 1.71
C THR A 137 22.79 0.62 3.01
N ASN A 138 23.97 1.17 3.21
CA ASN A 138 24.27 1.96 4.41
C ASN A 138 23.68 3.37 4.34
N ILE A 139 23.60 3.94 3.16
CA ILE A 139 23.00 5.27 2.94
C ILE A 139 21.48 5.18 3.07
N VAL A 140 20.85 4.18 2.45
CA VAL A 140 19.40 3.96 2.55
C VAL A 140 18.98 3.67 3.98
N LEU A 141 19.73 2.85 4.73
CA LEU A 141 19.46 2.60 6.15
C LEU A 141 19.55 3.89 6.99
N ALA A 142 20.49 4.77 6.70
CA ALA A 142 20.59 6.08 7.37
C ALA A 142 19.41 6.99 7.02
N PHE A 143 18.94 6.95 5.76
CA PHE A 143 17.78 7.73 5.32
C PHE A 143 16.44 7.18 5.81
N ILE A 144 16.27 5.86 5.96
CA ILE A 144 15.02 5.23 6.44
C ILE A 144 14.65 5.72 7.85
N TYR A 145 15.64 6.03 8.68
CA TYR A 145 15.40 6.60 10.02
C TYR A 145 15.30 8.13 10.03
N ASN A 146 15.46 8.78 8.87
CA ASN A 146 15.29 10.22 8.76
C ASN A 146 13.79 10.56 8.65
N PRO A 147 13.23 11.37 9.57
CA PRO A 147 11.82 11.74 9.54
C PRO A 147 11.40 12.41 8.23
N PHE A 148 12.27 13.21 7.62
CA PHE A 148 11.99 13.89 6.34
C PHE A 148 11.84 12.89 5.19
N TYR A 149 12.67 11.85 5.15
CA TYR A 149 12.55 10.79 4.15
C TYR A 149 11.25 9.99 4.32
N LEU A 150 10.87 9.71 5.56
CA LEU A 150 9.61 9.02 5.86
C LEU A 150 8.39 9.87 5.48
N VAL A 151 8.43 11.18 5.73
CA VAL A 151 7.39 12.10 5.26
C VAL A 151 7.32 12.11 3.73
N PHE A 152 8.46 12.15 3.05
CA PHE A 152 8.51 12.06 1.59
C PHE A 152 7.97 10.72 1.09
N ALA A 153 8.36 9.60 1.69
CA ALA A 153 7.85 8.28 1.34
C ALA A 153 6.32 8.18 1.53
N GLY A 154 5.80 8.73 2.62
CA GLY A 154 4.38 8.84 2.88
C GLY A 154 3.66 9.73 1.86
N PHE A 155 4.26 10.84 1.46
CA PHE A 155 3.72 11.73 0.43
C PHE A 155 3.58 11.00 -0.92
N ILE A 156 4.61 10.27 -1.34
CA ILE A 156 4.55 9.46 -2.57
C ILE A 156 3.54 8.30 -2.42
N MET A 157 3.45 7.68 -1.23
CA MET A 157 2.45 6.65 -0.94
C MET A 157 1.02 7.15 -1.11
N SER A 158 0.74 8.43 -0.88
CA SER A 158 -0.60 9.00 -1.06
C SER A 158 -1.11 8.89 -2.50
N ILE A 159 -0.22 8.85 -3.50
CA ILE A 159 -0.57 8.64 -4.91
C ILE A 159 -1.34 7.32 -5.07
N GLY A 160 -0.92 6.26 -4.38
CA GLY A 160 -1.62 4.97 -4.43
C GLY A 160 -2.96 4.96 -3.68
N ILE A 161 -3.23 5.96 -2.83
CA ILE A 161 -4.54 6.14 -2.19
C ILE A 161 -5.49 6.90 -3.12
N VAL A 162 -4.98 7.93 -3.79
CA VAL A 162 -5.76 8.82 -4.67
C VAL A 162 -5.98 8.18 -6.04
N VAL A 163 -4.97 7.49 -6.58
CA VAL A 163 -5.02 6.86 -7.90
C VAL A 163 -5.43 5.40 -7.77
N PRO A 164 -6.66 5.02 -8.15
CA PRO A 164 -7.10 3.64 -8.10
C PRO A 164 -6.24 2.76 -9.03
N GLY A 165 -5.77 1.62 -8.51
CA GLY A 165 -4.92 0.68 -9.25
C GLY A 165 -3.42 0.81 -8.98
N VAL A 166 -2.99 1.85 -8.30
CA VAL A 166 -1.60 1.97 -7.81
C VAL A 166 -1.49 1.33 -6.43
N SER A 167 -0.55 0.41 -6.27
CA SER A 167 -0.34 -0.29 -5.00
C SER A 167 0.63 0.48 -4.10
N ASN A 168 0.17 0.89 -2.92
CA ASN A 168 0.98 1.56 -1.91
C ASN A 168 2.19 0.72 -1.46
N THR A 169 2.01 -0.60 -1.39
CA THR A 169 3.07 -1.53 -0.99
C THR A 169 4.18 -1.60 -2.03
N ILE A 170 3.84 -1.55 -3.32
CA ILE A 170 4.83 -1.50 -4.40
C ILE A 170 5.62 -0.18 -4.33
N ILE A 171 4.96 0.95 -4.07
CA ILE A 171 5.63 2.24 -3.88
C ILE A 171 6.65 2.15 -2.73
N LEU A 172 6.24 1.61 -1.58
CA LEU A 172 7.13 1.46 -0.43
C LEU A 172 8.29 0.49 -0.72
N MET A 173 8.07 -0.55 -1.53
CA MET A 173 9.13 -1.44 -2.00
C MET A 173 10.14 -0.71 -2.88
N CYS A 174 9.68 0.08 -3.85
CA CYS A 174 10.55 0.89 -4.71
C CYS A 174 11.36 1.93 -3.92
N LEU A 175 10.81 2.44 -2.83
CA LEU A 175 11.50 3.37 -1.92
C LEU A 175 12.39 2.65 -0.88
N GLY A 176 12.44 1.31 -0.88
CA GLY A 176 13.23 0.52 0.06
C GLY A 176 12.71 0.55 1.51
N VAL A 177 11.52 1.10 1.77
CA VAL A 177 10.97 1.32 3.13
C VAL A 177 10.00 0.20 3.55
N TYR A 178 9.67 -0.72 2.66
CA TYR A 178 8.59 -1.70 2.91
C TYR A 178 8.88 -2.62 4.11
N SER A 179 10.09 -3.17 4.23
CA SER A 179 10.45 -4.08 5.35
C SER A 179 10.36 -3.38 6.69
N GLU A 180 10.85 -2.13 6.75
CA GLU A 180 10.81 -1.30 7.96
C GLU A 180 9.37 -0.88 8.29
N TYR A 181 8.57 -0.56 7.28
CA TYR A 181 7.15 -0.27 7.42
C TYR A 181 6.38 -1.46 8.02
N ILE A 182 6.56 -2.69 7.51
CA ILE A 182 5.94 -3.89 8.06
C ILE A 182 6.42 -4.15 9.49
N SER A 183 7.72 -3.98 9.76
CA SER A 183 8.28 -4.13 11.10
C SER A 183 7.73 -3.07 12.07
N ALA A 184 7.59 -1.82 11.62
CA ALA A 184 7.04 -0.73 12.41
C ALA A 184 5.55 -0.95 12.75
N ILE A 185 4.77 -1.45 11.79
CA ILE A 185 3.36 -1.81 12.02
C ILE A 185 3.26 -2.97 13.02
N ALA A 186 4.03 -4.05 12.82
CA ALA A 186 3.98 -5.23 13.67
C ALA A 186 4.35 -4.90 15.13
N SER A 187 5.26 -3.94 15.34
CA SER A 187 5.70 -3.48 16.66
C SER A 187 5.02 -2.20 17.15
N VAL A 188 4.09 -1.63 16.35
CA VAL A 188 3.43 -0.33 16.60
C VAL A 188 4.46 0.78 16.88
N ASN A 189 5.52 0.84 16.08
CA ASN A 189 6.60 1.82 16.25
C ASN A 189 6.16 3.18 15.72
N LEU A 190 5.65 4.03 16.62
CA LEU A 190 5.15 5.37 16.29
C LEU A 190 6.24 6.29 15.72
N ARG A 191 7.51 6.09 16.04
CA ARG A 191 8.62 6.91 15.54
C ARG A 191 8.76 6.83 14.01
N LEU A 192 8.45 5.67 13.42
CA LEU A 192 8.43 5.47 11.96
C LEU A 192 7.06 5.75 11.36
N LEU A 193 5.99 5.34 12.04
CA LEU A 193 4.63 5.44 11.51
C LEU A 193 4.11 6.87 11.47
N VAL A 194 4.45 7.73 12.47
CA VAL A 194 3.94 9.10 12.53
C VAL A 194 4.45 9.97 11.37
N PRO A 195 5.77 10.03 11.06
CA PRO A 195 6.24 10.80 9.91
C PRO A 195 5.63 10.31 8.59
N LEU A 196 5.49 9.00 8.44
CA LEU A 196 4.90 8.38 7.26
C LEU A 196 3.42 8.79 7.12
N ALA A 197 2.66 8.75 8.21
CA ALA A 197 1.26 9.20 8.24
C ALA A 197 1.10 10.69 7.93
N ILE A 198 2.01 11.54 8.43
CA ILE A 198 2.04 12.97 8.10
C ILE A 198 2.25 13.16 6.58
N GLY A 199 3.19 12.41 5.99
CA GLY A 199 3.42 12.44 4.55
C GLY A 199 2.20 12.03 3.75
N VAL A 200 1.54 10.93 4.11
CA VAL A 200 0.29 10.48 3.49
C VAL A 200 -0.80 11.54 3.59
N PHE A 201 -0.96 12.15 4.76
CA PHE A 201 -1.94 13.21 4.96
C PHE A 201 -1.67 14.42 4.07
N LEU A 202 -0.44 14.90 4.03
CA LEU A 202 -0.05 16.02 3.18
C LEU A 202 -0.26 15.73 1.69
N GLY A 203 0.13 14.55 1.23
CA GLY A 203 -0.03 14.16 -0.17
C GLY A 203 -1.48 13.86 -0.57
N SER A 204 -2.37 13.56 0.37
CA SER A 204 -3.80 13.35 0.10
C SER A 204 -4.60 14.66 -0.01
N ILE A 205 -4.02 15.79 0.39
CA ILE A 205 -4.64 17.13 0.29
C ILE A 205 -4.31 17.81 -1.05
N VAL A 206 -3.18 17.43 -1.65
CA VAL A 206 -2.71 17.96 -2.94
C VAL A 206 -3.31 17.19 -4.09
#